data_c0bf977ff93e3110fc0c1d737535c1e8
#
_entry.id   c0bf977ff93e3110fc0c1d737535c1e8
#
_cell.length_a   1.000
_cell.length_b   1.000
_cell.length_c   1.000
_cell.angle_alpha   90.00
_cell.angle_beta   90.00
_cell.angle_gamma   90.00
#
_symmetry.space_group_name_H-M   'P 1'
#
loop_
_entity.id
_entity.type
_entity.pdbx_description
1 polymer ?
#
loop_
_entity_poly.entity_id
_entity_poly.type
_entity_poly.pdbx_seq_one_letter_code
_entity_poly.pdbx_strand_id
1 'polypeptide(L)'
;MCIRDSLKAANIDCLVTRDGIEEEAHSMLAAAGILAYRRVERPEIEHLCRATGARPIFDVEDIQDEDVGHFSSIREEKWLGVEHTIFEGSQSQGVTVVIRGSTEMRLEEAQRAFDDALGVACQLVREPHLLPGGGATQIALARRLRRYAETIPGREQMAIEGFAAALESIPRILAENAGLDPIDELLRITAAQAEKDSAWQGLDVNTGLAIDMGDASVVEPLSVTRHAIAGATEAAISVLRIDDVLWAKQDAQEPDWREDEG
;
A
#
# COMPACT_ATOMS: atom_id res chain seq x y z
N MET A 1 -3.43 -43.88 16.48
CA MET A 1 -3.32 -42.96 17.64
C MET A 1 -4.40 -41.91 17.46
N CYS A 2 -5.15 -41.51 18.50
CA CYS A 2 -6.21 -40.52 18.30
C CYS A 2 -5.60 -39.15 18.23
N ILE A 3 -5.99 -38.29 17.25
CA ILE A 3 -5.50 -36.90 17.08
C ILE A 3 -5.44 -36.14 18.40
N ARG A 4 -6.47 -36.27 19.21
CA ARG A 4 -6.53 -35.72 20.58
C ARG A 4 -5.34 -36.12 21.46
N ASP A 5 -4.92 -37.38 21.39
CA ASP A 5 -3.87 -37.91 22.26
C ASP A 5 -2.49 -37.40 21.80
N SER A 6 -2.29 -37.20 20.48
CA SER A 6 -1.12 -36.55 19.91
C SER A 6 -0.99 -35.07 20.33
N LEU A 7 -2.11 -34.32 20.25
CA LEU A 7 -2.15 -32.92 20.70
C LEU A 7 -1.87 -32.75 22.19
N LYS A 8 -2.41 -33.65 23.02
CA LYS A 8 -2.13 -33.67 24.46
C LYS A 8 -0.69 -34.02 24.79
N ALA A 9 -0.10 -34.96 24.04
CA ALA A 9 1.30 -35.35 24.22
C ALA A 9 2.25 -34.20 23.90
N ALA A 10 1.87 -33.34 22.93
CA ALA A 10 2.58 -32.13 22.55
C ALA A 10 2.25 -30.91 23.42
N ASN A 11 1.46 -31.04 24.50
CA ASN A 11 1.03 -29.94 25.38
C ASN A 11 0.38 -28.76 24.62
N ILE A 12 -0.50 -29.07 23.68
CA ILE A 12 -1.21 -28.07 22.88
C ILE A 12 -2.50 -27.68 23.56
N ASP A 13 -2.67 -26.39 23.86
CA ASP A 13 -3.85 -25.81 24.48
C ASP A 13 -4.82 -25.21 23.46
N CYS A 14 -4.33 -24.90 22.24
CA CYS A 14 -5.11 -24.28 21.19
C CYS A 14 -4.79 -24.88 19.81
N LEU A 15 -5.83 -25.21 19.06
CA LEU A 15 -5.76 -25.70 17.67
C LEU A 15 -6.50 -24.74 16.76
N VAL A 16 -5.83 -24.29 15.70
CA VAL A 16 -6.43 -23.45 14.65
C VAL A 16 -6.37 -24.18 13.32
N THR A 17 -7.50 -24.37 12.66
CA THR A 17 -7.58 -25.09 11.40
C THR A 17 -8.20 -24.25 10.29
N ARG A 18 -7.69 -24.42 9.07
CA ARG A 18 -8.29 -23.85 7.86
C ARG A 18 -9.62 -24.53 7.51
N ASP A 19 -9.65 -25.84 7.65
CA ASP A 19 -10.80 -26.65 7.30
C ASP A 19 -11.78 -26.80 8.46
N GLY A 20 -12.91 -27.46 8.19
CA GLY A 20 -13.89 -27.77 9.22
C GLY A 20 -13.38 -28.84 10.18
N ILE A 21 -13.81 -28.76 11.45
CA ILE A 21 -13.65 -29.82 12.45
C ILE A 21 -15.03 -30.43 12.63
N GLU A 22 -15.13 -31.76 12.58
CA GLU A 22 -16.36 -32.46 12.86
C GLU A 22 -16.84 -32.20 14.31
N GLU A 23 -18.15 -32.16 14.51
CA GLU A 23 -18.76 -31.77 15.80
C GLU A 23 -18.34 -32.70 16.95
N GLU A 24 -18.21 -34.00 16.65
CA GLU A 24 -17.73 -34.99 17.61
C GLU A 24 -16.28 -34.75 18.01
N ALA A 25 -15.40 -34.48 17.01
CA ALA A 25 -14.00 -34.18 17.26
C ALA A 25 -13.86 -32.86 18.05
N HIS A 26 -14.64 -31.83 17.70
CA HIS A 26 -14.66 -30.56 18.42
C HIS A 26 -15.06 -30.74 19.90
N SER A 27 -16.09 -31.54 20.16
CA SER A 27 -16.55 -31.87 21.52
C SER A 27 -15.48 -32.63 22.31
N MET A 28 -14.74 -33.54 21.65
CA MET A 28 -13.64 -34.28 22.26
C MET A 28 -12.44 -33.38 22.59
N LEU A 29 -12.12 -32.41 21.75
CA LEU A 29 -11.08 -31.42 22.01
C LEU A 29 -11.45 -30.51 23.19
N ALA A 30 -12.70 -30.02 23.23
CA ALA A 30 -13.22 -29.22 24.33
C ALA A 30 -13.19 -29.97 25.65
N ALA A 31 -13.62 -31.24 25.66
CA ALA A 31 -13.55 -32.13 26.86
C ALA A 31 -12.09 -32.39 27.30
N ALA A 32 -11.13 -32.24 26.38
CA ALA A 32 -9.71 -32.35 26.66
C ALA A 32 -9.08 -31.05 27.18
N GLY A 33 -9.84 -29.94 27.19
CA GLY A 33 -9.35 -28.59 27.55
C GLY A 33 -8.62 -27.87 26.42
N ILE A 34 -8.75 -28.35 25.18
CA ILE A 34 -8.11 -27.78 24.02
C ILE A 34 -9.09 -26.82 23.31
N LEU A 35 -8.77 -25.56 23.17
CA LEU A 35 -9.50 -24.60 22.37
C LEU A 35 -9.33 -24.92 20.87
N ALA A 36 -10.40 -24.97 20.11
CA ALA A 36 -10.35 -25.34 18.70
C ALA A 36 -11.12 -24.33 17.84
N TYR A 37 -10.38 -23.64 16.97
CA TYR A 37 -10.93 -22.71 16.00
C TYR A 37 -10.90 -23.33 14.60
N ARG A 38 -12.06 -23.35 13.94
CA ARG A 38 -12.25 -23.95 12.62
C ARG A 38 -12.55 -22.91 11.56
N ARG A 39 -12.25 -23.21 10.29
CA ARG A 39 -12.53 -22.36 9.12
C ARG A 39 -11.89 -20.99 9.23
N VAL A 40 -10.68 -20.94 9.78
CA VAL A 40 -9.88 -19.73 9.83
C VAL A 40 -9.22 -19.51 8.48
N GLU A 41 -9.32 -18.32 7.92
CA GLU A 41 -8.77 -18.01 6.63
C GLU A 41 -7.22 -18.06 6.63
N ARG A 42 -6.65 -18.40 5.47
CA ARG A 42 -5.20 -18.53 5.34
C ARG A 42 -4.41 -17.30 5.77
N PRO A 43 -4.80 -16.05 5.43
CA PRO A 43 -4.09 -14.86 5.89
C PRO A 43 -4.07 -14.71 7.41
N GLU A 44 -5.16 -15.07 8.08
CA GLU A 44 -5.25 -15.03 9.54
C GLU A 44 -4.35 -16.08 10.20
N ILE A 45 -4.29 -17.30 9.63
CA ILE A 45 -3.36 -18.33 10.08
C ILE A 45 -1.90 -17.86 9.93
N GLU A 46 -1.56 -17.25 8.80
CA GLU A 46 -0.22 -16.71 8.58
C GLU A 46 0.13 -15.58 9.57
N HIS A 47 -0.85 -14.75 9.94
CA HIS A 47 -0.69 -13.74 10.99
C HIS A 47 -0.48 -14.37 12.37
N LEU A 48 -1.28 -15.38 12.73
CA LEU A 48 -1.11 -16.11 13.98
C LEU A 48 0.26 -16.79 14.06
N CYS A 49 0.70 -17.43 12.98
CA CYS A 49 2.01 -18.06 12.92
C CYS A 49 3.14 -17.04 13.18
N ARG A 50 3.07 -15.85 12.57
CA ARG A 50 4.05 -14.77 12.82
C ARG A 50 3.99 -14.24 14.25
N ALA A 51 2.80 -14.12 14.82
CA ALA A 51 2.60 -13.59 16.17
C ALA A 51 3.03 -14.57 17.27
N THR A 52 2.89 -15.86 17.03
CA THR A 52 3.14 -16.92 18.03
C THR A 52 4.43 -17.70 17.81
N GLY A 53 5.02 -17.59 16.61
CA GLY A 53 6.14 -18.42 16.18
C GLY A 53 5.75 -19.82 15.71
N ALA A 54 4.45 -20.14 15.66
CA ALA A 54 3.95 -21.42 15.15
C ALA A 54 4.27 -21.64 13.67
N ARG A 55 4.37 -22.89 13.27
CA ARG A 55 4.44 -23.30 11.85
C ARG A 55 3.20 -24.09 11.46
N PRO A 56 2.60 -23.84 10.29
CA PRO A 56 1.48 -24.62 9.82
C PRO A 56 1.94 -26.04 9.46
N ILE A 57 1.25 -27.03 9.96
CA ILE A 57 1.48 -28.45 9.67
C ILE A 57 0.32 -29.02 8.87
N PHE A 58 0.57 -30.05 8.08
CA PHE A 58 -0.44 -30.76 7.28
C PHE A 58 -0.90 -32.06 7.92
N ASP A 59 -0.06 -32.66 8.75
CA ASP A 59 -0.37 -33.90 9.46
C ASP A 59 -0.10 -33.75 10.94
N VAL A 60 -1.10 -34.12 11.75
CA VAL A 60 -1.05 -34.04 13.22
C VAL A 60 -0.10 -35.09 13.83
N GLU A 61 0.23 -36.14 13.07
CA GLU A 61 1.17 -37.16 13.53
C GLU A 61 2.63 -36.72 13.45
N ASP A 62 2.91 -35.68 12.64
CA ASP A 62 4.26 -35.15 12.41
C ASP A 62 4.60 -33.92 13.26
N ILE A 63 3.81 -33.61 14.31
CA ILE A 63 4.03 -32.43 15.17
C ILE A 63 5.39 -32.51 15.86
N GLN A 64 6.22 -31.49 15.66
CA GLN A 64 7.47 -31.28 16.37
C GLN A 64 7.35 -30.10 17.35
N ASP A 65 8.16 -30.07 18.38
CA ASP A 65 8.18 -28.97 19.36
C ASP A 65 8.45 -27.60 18.69
N GLU A 66 9.15 -27.58 17.56
CA GLU A 66 9.45 -26.37 16.80
C GLU A 66 8.25 -25.81 16.01
N ASP A 67 7.21 -26.59 15.80
CA ASP A 67 6.01 -26.20 15.09
C ASP A 67 4.98 -25.54 16.01
N VAL A 68 5.14 -25.72 17.32
CA VAL A 68 4.24 -25.19 18.33
C VAL A 68 4.56 -23.74 18.64
N GLY A 69 3.60 -22.86 18.42
CA GLY A 69 3.70 -21.46 18.81
C GLY A 69 3.28 -21.21 20.27
N HIS A 70 3.68 -20.05 20.77
CA HIS A 70 3.38 -19.65 22.14
C HIS A 70 2.66 -18.30 22.18
N PHE A 71 1.67 -18.18 23.05
CA PHE A 71 1.00 -16.91 23.33
C PHE A 71 0.80 -16.75 24.84
N SER A 72 0.64 -15.50 25.28
CA SER A 72 0.47 -15.19 26.71
C SER A 72 -0.97 -15.33 27.19
N SER A 73 -1.94 -14.96 26.34
CA SER A 73 -3.34 -15.11 26.66
C SER A 73 -4.20 -15.18 25.40
N ILE A 74 -5.36 -15.88 25.54
CA ILE A 74 -6.48 -15.81 24.61
C ILE A 74 -7.68 -15.26 25.38
N ARG A 75 -8.38 -14.29 24.79
CA ARG A 75 -9.63 -13.77 25.33
C ARG A 75 -10.67 -13.56 24.23
N GLU A 76 -11.92 -13.72 24.58
CA GLU A 76 -13.04 -13.44 23.71
C GLU A 76 -13.68 -12.10 24.13
N GLU A 77 -13.87 -11.21 23.18
CA GLU A 77 -14.56 -9.95 23.37
C GLU A 77 -15.68 -9.79 22.34
N LYS A 78 -16.79 -9.24 22.78
CA LYS A 78 -17.95 -9.00 21.90
C LYS A 78 -18.04 -7.51 21.57
N TRP A 79 -17.86 -7.17 20.29
CA TRP A 79 -17.99 -5.80 19.81
C TRP A 79 -19.11 -5.71 18.78
N LEU A 80 -20.06 -4.81 19.00
CA LEU A 80 -21.20 -4.58 18.10
C LEU A 80 -21.96 -5.87 17.69
N GLY A 81 -22.05 -6.83 18.59
CA GLY A 81 -22.75 -8.10 18.34
C GLY A 81 -21.90 -9.20 17.69
N VAL A 82 -20.68 -8.88 17.26
CA VAL A 82 -19.72 -9.84 16.70
C VAL A 82 -18.72 -10.25 17.78
N GLU A 83 -18.46 -11.55 17.88
CA GLU A 83 -17.48 -12.14 18.79
C GLU A 83 -16.10 -12.13 18.13
N HIS A 84 -15.12 -11.62 18.86
CA HIS A 84 -13.73 -11.54 18.43
C HIS A 84 -12.85 -12.31 19.39
N THR A 85 -11.98 -13.15 18.86
CA THR A 85 -10.95 -13.84 19.65
C THR A 85 -9.64 -13.07 19.53
N ILE A 86 -9.10 -12.64 20.66
CA ILE A 86 -7.88 -11.88 20.75
C ILE A 86 -6.76 -12.77 21.28
N PHE A 87 -5.71 -12.92 20.47
CA PHE A 87 -4.49 -13.63 20.85
C PHE A 87 -3.42 -12.62 21.24
N GLU A 88 -2.89 -12.71 22.44
CA GLU A 88 -1.78 -11.88 22.90
C GLU A 88 -0.47 -12.70 22.88
N GLY A 89 0.39 -12.40 21.94
CA GLY A 89 1.68 -13.07 21.82
C GLY A 89 2.74 -12.48 22.79
N SER A 90 3.56 -13.34 23.39
CA SER A 90 4.66 -12.90 24.26
C SER A 90 5.85 -12.32 23.52
N GLN A 91 5.99 -12.62 22.22
CA GLN A 91 7.07 -12.16 21.32
C GLN A 91 6.52 -11.69 19.98
N SER A 92 5.33 -11.13 19.98
CA SER A 92 4.61 -10.74 18.77
C SER A 92 5.42 -9.73 17.95
N GLN A 93 5.73 -10.09 16.71
CA GLN A 93 6.30 -9.18 15.71
C GLN A 93 5.21 -8.48 14.87
N GLY A 94 3.96 -8.63 15.26
CA GLY A 94 2.81 -8.07 14.56
C GLY A 94 1.76 -7.53 15.51
N VAL A 95 0.97 -6.59 15.01
CA VAL A 95 -0.19 -6.02 15.69
C VAL A 95 -1.37 -6.00 14.75
N THR A 96 -2.58 -6.21 15.30
CA THR A 96 -3.82 -6.03 14.55
C THR A 96 -4.43 -4.68 14.93
N VAL A 97 -4.69 -3.85 13.94
CA VAL A 97 -5.34 -2.55 14.12
C VAL A 97 -6.81 -2.66 13.74
N VAL A 98 -7.69 -2.41 14.70
CA VAL A 98 -9.15 -2.45 14.48
C VAL A 98 -9.66 -1.03 14.29
N ILE A 99 -10.13 -0.72 13.08
CA ILE A 99 -10.73 0.58 12.74
C ILE A 99 -12.24 0.46 12.89
N ARG A 100 -12.85 1.39 13.63
CA ARG A 100 -14.29 1.44 13.84
C ARG A 100 -14.87 2.72 13.26
N GLY A 101 -16.03 2.60 12.62
CA GLY A 101 -16.73 3.74 12.04
C GLY A 101 -18.24 3.52 11.98
N SER A 102 -18.98 4.59 11.74
CA SER A 102 -20.44 4.59 11.70
C SER A 102 -21.01 4.13 10.37
N THR A 103 -20.23 4.18 9.28
CA THR A 103 -20.64 3.79 7.93
C THR A 103 -19.50 3.09 7.22
N GLU A 104 -19.83 2.18 6.31
CA GLU A 104 -18.88 1.41 5.51
C GLU A 104 -17.93 2.33 4.71
N MET A 105 -18.48 3.36 4.05
CA MET A 105 -17.69 4.34 3.31
C MET A 105 -16.61 5.03 4.17
N ARG A 106 -16.95 5.38 5.42
CA ARG A 106 -15.97 5.98 6.35
C ARG A 106 -14.93 4.99 6.82
N LEU A 107 -15.30 3.72 6.96
CA LEU A 107 -14.36 2.66 7.32
C LEU A 107 -13.36 2.41 6.19
N GLU A 108 -13.83 2.29 4.95
CA GLU A 108 -12.98 2.12 3.78
C GLU A 108 -12.01 3.28 3.59
N GLU A 109 -12.50 4.52 3.77
CA GLU A 109 -11.65 5.71 3.68
C GLU A 109 -10.61 5.77 4.80
N ALA A 110 -11.00 5.44 6.03
CA ALA A 110 -10.08 5.39 7.16
C ALA A 110 -9.04 4.27 7.00
N GLN A 111 -9.43 3.12 6.47
CA GLN A 111 -8.50 2.03 6.15
C GLN A 111 -7.50 2.45 5.09
N ARG A 112 -7.97 3.05 3.99
CA ARG A 112 -7.09 3.55 2.91
C ARG A 112 -6.10 4.58 3.43
N ALA A 113 -6.58 5.56 4.20
CA ALA A 113 -5.72 6.58 4.79
C ALA A 113 -4.68 5.99 5.76
N PHE A 114 -5.06 4.96 6.52
CA PHE A 114 -4.15 4.25 7.41
C PHE A 114 -3.09 3.47 6.63
N ASP A 115 -3.50 2.74 5.59
CA ASP A 115 -2.58 1.96 4.75
C ASP A 115 -1.58 2.86 4.03
N ASP A 116 -2.02 4.01 3.51
CA ASP A 116 -1.17 5.01 2.88
C ASP A 116 -0.15 5.59 3.89
N ALA A 117 -0.61 5.99 5.06
CA ALA A 117 0.25 6.52 6.11
C ALA A 117 1.29 5.48 6.59
N LEU A 118 0.86 4.23 6.77
CA LEU A 118 1.75 3.14 7.16
C LEU A 118 2.77 2.84 6.07
N GLY A 119 2.35 2.86 4.79
CA GLY A 119 3.22 2.68 3.64
C GLY A 119 4.33 3.73 3.61
N VAL A 120 4.00 5.01 3.81
CA VAL A 120 4.96 6.12 3.91
C VAL A 120 5.92 5.92 5.10
N ALA A 121 5.40 5.57 6.28
CA ALA A 121 6.23 5.31 7.46
C ALA A 121 7.22 4.17 7.23
N CYS A 122 6.79 3.07 6.62
CA CYS A 122 7.65 1.94 6.27
C CYS A 122 8.74 2.34 5.27
N GLN A 123 8.43 3.20 4.29
CA GLN A 123 9.44 3.69 3.34
C GLN A 123 10.48 4.56 4.04
N LEU A 124 10.08 5.42 4.96
CA LEU A 124 11.01 6.27 5.72
C LEU A 124 11.93 5.47 6.65
N VAL A 125 11.47 4.35 7.19
CA VAL A 125 12.34 3.44 7.98
C VAL A 125 13.42 2.81 7.11
N ARG A 126 13.09 2.48 5.84
CA ARG A 126 14.03 1.87 4.89
C ARG A 126 15.00 2.89 4.28
N GLU A 127 14.48 4.04 3.89
CA GLU A 127 15.23 5.13 3.26
C GLU A 127 14.83 6.47 3.89
N PRO A 128 15.58 6.96 4.91
CA PRO A 128 15.19 8.13 5.70
C PRO A 128 15.54 9.44 4.98
N HIS A 129 15.03 9.62 3.77
CA HIS A 129 15.23 10.84 2.98
C HIS A 129 13.88 11.45 2.63
N LEU A 130 13.73 12.74 2.91
CA LEU A 130 12.53 13.51 2.66
C LEU A 130 12.77 14.56 1.57
N LEU A 131 11.73 14.82 0.82
CA LEU A 131 11.63 15.90 -0.17
C LEU A 131 10.49 16.85 0.24
N PRO A 132 10.56 18.14 -0.14
CA PRO A 132 9.44 19.05 0.03
C PRO A 132 8.29 18.68 -0.92
N GLY A 133 7.07 18.69 -0.37
CA GLY A 133 5.83 18.50 -1.12
C GLY A 133 5.36 19.80 -1.81
N GLY A 134 4.03 19.91 -2.04
CA GLY A 134 3.44 21.10 -2.67
C GLY A 134 3.97 21.42 -4.06
N GLY A 135 4.47 20.43 -4.81
CA GLY A 135 5.08 20.62 -6.13
C GLY A 135 6.49 21.27 -6.11
N ALA A 136 7.04 21.53 -4.92
CA ALA A 136 8.33 22.20 -4.76
C ALA A 136 9.48 21.45 -5.44
N THR A 137 9.57 20.13 -5.18
CA THR A 137 10.58 19.26 -5.77
C THR A 137 10.53 19.27 -7.28
N GLN A 138 9.35 19.17 -7.88
CA GLN A 138 9.13 19.12 -9.31
C GLN A 138 9.54 20.42 -10.00
N ILE A 139 9.21 21.56 -9.40
CA ILE A 139 9.64 22.89 -9.90
C ILE A 139 11.16 23.04 -9.81
N ALA A 140 11.77 22.65 -8.70
CA ALA A 140 13.22 22.71 -8.53
C ALA A 140 13.96 21.87 -9.57
N LEU A 141 13.45 20.65 -9.86
CA LEU A 141 13.98 19.78 -10.91
C LEU A 141 13.78 20.38 -12.29
N ALA A 142 12.61 20.90 -12.61
CA ALA A 142 12.33 21.54 -13.89
C ALA A 142 13.26 22.75 -14.15
N ARG A 143 13.45 23.61 -13.15
CA ARG A 143 14.40 24.73 -13.23
C ARG A 143 15.84 24.26 -13.47
N ARG A 144 16.26 23.19 -12.83
CA ARG A 144 17.61 22.64 -13.02
C ARG A 144 17.76 22.02 -14.40
N LEU A 145 16.74 21.32 -14.90
CA LEU A 145 16.74 20.76 -16.25
C LEU A 145 16.78 21.83 -17.32
N ARG A 146 16.04 22.93 -17.19
CA ARG A 146 16.13 24.05 -18.16
C ARG A 146 17.51 24.67 -18.22
N ARG A 147 18.17 24.91 -17.07
CA ARG A 147 19.55 25.38 -17.05
C ARG A 147 20.53 24.38 -17.70
N TYR A 148 20.26 23.09 -17.53
CA TYR A 148 21.04 22.05 -18.19
C TYR A 148 20.77 22.05 -19.70
N ALA A 149 19.52 22.18 -20.13
CA ALA A 149 19.13 22.24 -21.53
C ALA A 149 19.88 23.34 -22.31
N GLU A 150 20.12 24.52 -21.71
CA GLU A 150 20.88 25.61 -22.31
C GLU A 150 22.34 25.22 -22.65
N THR A 151 22.89 24.19 -22.02
CA THR A 151 24.24 23.68 -22.26
C THR A 151 24.30 22.63 -23.36
N ILE A 152 23.15 22.12 -23.82
CA ILE A 152 23.06 21.05 -24.82
C ILE A 152 22.67 21.65 -26.17
N PRO A 153 23.52 21.57 -27.20
CA PRO A 153 23.16 22.05 -28.51
C PRO A 153 22.26 21.07 -29.27
N GLY A 154 21.32 21.59 -30.05
CA GLY A 154 20.52 20.78 -30.96
C GLY A 154 19.13 20.40 -30.47
N ARG A 155 18.56 19.36 -31.08
CA ARG A 155 17.17 18.97 -30.83
C ARG A 155 16.96 18.32 -29.48
N GLU A 156 17.99 17.77 -28.87
CA GLU A 156 17.99 17.18 -27.54
C GLU A 156 17.59 18.21 -26.48
N GLN A 157 17.92 19.49 -26.67
CA GLN A 157 17.49 20.58 -25.82
C GLN A 157 15.95 20.61 -25.68
N MET A 158 15.24 20.49 -26.82
CA MET A 158 13.76 20.50 -26.81
C MET A 158 13.18 19.32 -26.02
N ALA A 159 13.80 18.15 -26.07
CA ALA A 159 13.38 17.01 -25.31
C ALA A 159 13.54 17.23 -23.78
N ILE A 160 14.65 17.84 -23.37
CA ILE A 160 14.90 18.19 -21.97
C ILE A 160 13.91 19.25 -21.48
N GLU A 161 13.61 20.24 -22.30
CA GLU A 161 12.59 21.26 -21.99
C GLU A 161 11.18 20.66 -21.89
N GLY A 162 10.85 19.70 -22.78
CA GLY A 162 9.59 18.95 -22.71
C GLY A 162 9.46 18.12 -21.42
N PHE A 163 10.55 17.49 -20.99
CA PHE A 163 10.59 16.77 -19.72
C PHE A 163 10.42 17.71 -18.52
N ALA A 164 11.08 18.88 -18.55
CA ALA A 164 10.90 19.90 -17.52
C ALA A 164 9.44 20.40 -17.45
N ALA A 165 8.82 20.61 -18.60
CA ALA A 165 7.40 20.99 -18.67
C ALA A 165 6.47 19.90 -18.14
N ALA A 166 6.79 18.62 -18.36
CA ALA A 166 6.05 17.50 -17.80
C ALA A 166 6.13 17.46 -16.26
N LEU A 167 7.28 17.75 -15.66
CA LEU A 167 7.41 17.87 -14.21
C LEU A 167 6.55 19.02 -13.65
N GLU A 168 6.45 20.14 -14.35
CA GLU A 168 5.61 21.27 -13.93
C GLU A 168 4.11 21.01 -14.08
N SER A 169 3.69 19.94 -14.76
CA SER A 169 2.27 19.57 -14.80
C SER A 169 1.74 19.18 -13.41
N ILE A 170 2.58 18.62 -12.54
CA ILE A 170 2.19 18.20 -11.20
C ILE A 170 1.74 19.40 -10.34
N PRO A 171 2.55 20.44 -10.12
CA PRO A 171 2.11 21.62 -9.38
C PRO A 171 0.97 22.39 -10.06
N ARG A 172 0.86 22.35 -11.39
CA ARG A 172 -0.29 22.93 -12.11
C ARG A 172 -1.59 22.23 -11.75
N ILE A 173 -1.62 20.90 -11.85
CA ILE A 173 -2.80 20.10 -11.48
C ILE A 173 -3.15 20.27 -10.00
N LEU A 174 -2.14 20.39 -9.15
CA LEU A 174 -2.34 20.66 -7.73
C LEU A 174 -3.06 22.01 -7.51
N ALA A 175 -2.65 23.05 -8.21
CA ALA A 175 -3.30 24.35 -8.18
C ALA A 175 -4.73 24.31 -8.75
N GLU A 176 -4.93 23.66 -9.89
CA GLU A 176 -6.26 23.46 -10.51
C GLU A 176 -7.23 22.76 -9.54
N ASN A 177 -6.79 21.68 -8.91
CA ASN A 177 -7.59 20.93 -7.95
C ASN A 177 -7.94 21.75 -6.69
N ALA A 178 -7.10 22.72 -6.35
CA ALA A 178 -7.35 23.68 -5.27
C ALA A 178 -8.22 24.88 -5.71
N GLY A 179 -8.60 24.96 -6.99
CA GLY A 179 -9.39 26.07 -7.53
C GLY A 179 -8.58 27.35 -7.73
N LEU A 180 -7.25 27.24 -7.81
CA LEU A 180 -6.32 28.35 -8.03
C LEU A 180 -5.92 28.46 -9.50
N ASP A 181 -5.39 29.64 -9.92
CA ASP A 181 -4.84 29.77 -11.27
C ASP A 181 -3.51 29.03 -11.37
N PRO A 182 -3.42 27.97 -12.23
CA PRO A 182 -2.24 27.11 -12.28
C PRO A 182 -1.00 27.81 -12.85
N ILE A 183 -1.20 28.86 -13.68
CA ILE A 183 -0.07 29.61 -14.28
C ILE A 183 0.50 30.57 -13.24
N ASP A 184 -0.36 31.32 -12.57
CA ASP A 184 0.06 32.28 -11.56
C ASP A 184 0.77 31.61 -10.39
N GLU A 185 0.26 30.45 -9.94
CA GLU A 185 0.88 29.69 -8.85
C GLU A 185 2.22 29.10 -9.24
N LEU A 186 2.35 28.55 -10.46
CA LEU A 186 3.63 28.05 -10.96
C LEU A 186 4.69 29.14 -11.00
N LEU A 187 4.33 30.33 -11.51
CA LEU A 187 5.24 31.48 -11.56
C LEU A 187 5.62 31.98 -10.17
N ARG A 188 4.66 32.02 -9.25
CA ARG A 188 4.87 32.43 -7.86
C ARG A 188 5.86 31.52 -7.14
N ILE A 189 5.70 30.20 -7.23
CA ILE A 189 6.61 29.24 -6.59
C ILE A 189 7.99 29.32 -7.24
N THR A 190 8.04 29.42 -8.58
CA THR A 190 9.30 29.54 -9.31
C THR A 190 10.08 30.78 -8.89
N ALA A 191 9.40 31.93 -8.74
CA ALA A 191 9.99 33.16 -8.26
C ALA A 191 10.47 33.03 -6.79
N ALA A 192 9.66 32.46 -5.92
CA ALA A 192 10.02 32.25 -4.51
C ALA A 192 11.24 31.34 -4.35
N GLN A 193 11.34 30.27 -5.14
CA GLN A 193 12.52 29.40 -5.16
C GLN A 193 13.76 30.09 -5.69
N ALA A 194 13.60 31.02 -6.65
CA ALA A 194 14.72 31.79 -7.20
C ALA A 194 15.23 32.84 -6.22
N GLU A 195 14.32 33.56 -5.55
CA GLU A 195 14.60 34.61 -4.59
C GLU A 195 15.33 34.08 -3.34
N LYS A 196 14.83 32.96 -2.80
CA LYS A 196 15.36 32.34 -1.57
C LYS A 196 16.50 31.35 -1.83
N ASP A 197 16.81 31.08 -3.10
CA ASP A 197 17.73 29.98 -3.52
C ASP A 197 17.44 28.65 -2.79
N SER A 198 16.17 28.34 -2.64
CA SER A 198 15.70 27.19 -1.87
C SER A 198 14.72 26.36 -2.68
N ALA A 199 14.96 25.05 -2.73
CA ALA A 199 14.03 24.08 -3.33
C ALA A 199 12.81 23.76 -2.43
N TRP A 200 12.75 24.31 -1.21
CA TRP A 200 11.70 24.02 -0.24
C TRP A 200 10.44 24.87 -0.41
N GLN A 201 10.46 25.84 -1.31
CA GLN A 201 9.27 26.68 -1.57
C GLN A 201 8.28 25.91 -2.47
N GLY A 202 7.09 25.65 -1.97
CA GLY A 202 6.00 24.93 -2.64
C GLY A 202 4.64 25.59 -2.43
N LEU A 203 3.59 25.03 -3.05
CA LEU A 203 2.24 25.53 -2.97
C LEU A 203 1.54 25.05 -1.68
N ASP A 204 1.09 25.99 -0.88
CA ASP A 204 0.06 25.71 0.11
C ASP A 204 -1.32 25.85 -0.55
N VAL A 205 -1.97 24.71 -0.76
CA VAL A 205 -3.27 24.63 -1.44
C VAL A 205 -4.42 25.31 -0.68
N ASN A 206 -4.26 25.55 0.64
CA ASN A 206 -5.27 26.17 1.45
C ASN A 206 -5.24 27.71 1.35
N THR A 207 -4.05 28.28 1.21
CA THR A 207 -3.85 29.73 1.17
C THR A 207 -3.53 30.27 -0.21
N GLY A 208 -3.12 29.43 -1.15
CA GLY A 208 -2.62 29.83 -2.46
C GLY A 208 -1.27 30.56 -2.40
N LEU A 209 -0.50 30.38 -1.34
CA LEU A 209 0.79 31.05 -1.17
C LEU A 209 1.95 30.08 -1.38
N ALA A 210 3.07 30.61 -1.88
CA ALA A 210 4.34 29.89 -1.88
C ALA A 210 4.97 29.99 -0.49
N ILE A 211 5.06 28.87 0.22
CA ILE A 211 5.61 28.78 1.57
C ILE A 211 6.71 27.72 1.66
N ASP A 212 7.46 27.73 2.75
CA ASP A 212 8.40 26.66 3.04
C ASP A 212 7.66 25.38 3.44
N MET A 213 7.85 24.32 2.68
CA MET A 213 7.16 23.04 2.90
C MET A 213 7.68 22.28 4.11
N GLY A 214 8.93 22.54 4.52
CA GLY A 214 9.48 22.00 5.77
C GLY A 214 8.79 22.59 7.00
N ASP A 215 8.64 23.91 7.04
CA ASP A 215 7.95 24.61 8.11
C ASP A 215 6.46 24.22 8.16
N ALA A 216 5.86 23.99 7.00
CA ALA A 216 4.48 23.52 6.87
C ALA A 216 4.31 22.03 7.19
N SER A 217 5.38 21.27 7.41
CA SER A 217 5.38 19.82 7.58
C SER A 217 4.77 19.05 6.39
N VAL A 218 4.84 19.62 5.18
CA VAL A 218 4.37 19.01 3.95
C VAL A 218 5.57 18.39 3.22
N VAL A 219 5.83 17.13 3.53
CA VAL A 219 7.00 16.41 3.04
C VAL A 219 6.61 15.05 2.47
N GLU A 220 7.43 14.52 1.57
CA GLU A 220 7.24 13.21 0.94
C GLU A 220 8.53 12.38 0.94
N PRO A 221 8.47 11.03 0.95
CA PRO A 221 9.66 10.20 0.86
C PRO A 221 10.33 10.35 -0.51
N LEU A 222 11.66 10.47 -0.52
CA LEU A 222 12.45 10.51 -1.76
C LEU A 222 12.17 9.30 -2.66
N SER A 223 12.04 8.12 -2.08
CA SER A 223 11.79 6.87 -2.82
C SER A 223 10.53 6.94 -3.67
N VAL A 224 9.45 7.53 -3.16
CA VAL A 224 8.16 7.65 -3.88
C VAL A 224 8.32 8.52 -5.13
N THR A 225 8.85 9.73 -4.97
CA THR A 225 9.04 10.67 -6.09
C THR A 225 10.02 10.11 -7.11
N ARG A 226 11.12 9.48 -6.67
CA ARG A 226 12.10 8.85 -7.58
C ARG A 226 11.47 7.73 -8.41
N HIS A 227 10.70 6.84 -7.80
CA HIS A 227 10.01 5.77 -8.53
C HIS A 227 8.94 6.31 -9.47
N ALA A 228 8.19 7.33 -9.06
CA ALA A 228 7.18 7.95 -9.91
C ALA A 228 7.80 8.54 -11.20
N ILE A 229 8.90 9.29 -11.07
CA ILE A 229 9.60 9.87 -12.21
C ILE A 229 10.21 8.77 -13.10
N ALA A 230 10.87 7.77 -12.51
CA ALA A 230 11.47 6.67 -13.26
C ALA A 230 10.41 5.86 -14.02
N GLY A 231 9.35 5.44 -13.36
CA GLY A 231 8.27 4.66 -13.97
C GLY A 231 7.53 5.43 -15.08
N ALA A 232 7.23 6.72 -14.85
CA ALA A 232 6.62 7.57 -15.87
C ALA A 232 7.55 7.74 -17.10
N THR A 233 8.85 7.86 -16.86
CA THR A 233 9.85 7.96 -17.94
C THR A 233 9.92 6.67 -18.75
N GLU A 234 9.95 5.51 -18.10
CA GLU A 234 9.95 4.20 -18.78
C GLU A 234 8.67 3.98 -19.58
N ALA A 235 7.52 4.36 -19.04
CA ALA A 235 6.25 4.28 -19.74
C ALA A 235 6.25 5.18 -20.99
N ALA A 236 6.71 6.42 -20.87
CA ALA A 236 6.82 7.35 -21.99
C ALA A 236 7.77 6.83 -23.07
N ILE A 237 8.94 6.29 -22.69
CA ILE A 237 9.88 5.67 -23.61
C ILE A 237 9.24 4.48 -24.33
N SER A 238 8.47 3.65 -23.64
CA SER A 238 7.79 2.52 -24.23
C SER A 238 6.79 2.94 -25.30
N VAL A 239 6.03 4.01 -25.06
CA VAL A 239 5.09 4.59 -26.04
C VAL A 239 5.85 5.20 -27.23
N LEU A 240 6.94 5.92 -26.97
CA LEU A 240 7.76 6.56 -28.03
C LEU A 240 8.50 5.56 -28.92
N ARG A 241 8.68 4.31 -28.46
CA ARG A 241 9.30 3.23 -29.25
C ARG A 241 8.32 2.50 -30.17
N ILE A 242 7.04 2.85 -30.15
CA ILE A 242 6.03 2.24 -31.03
C ILE A 242 6.20 2.84 -32.44
N ASP A 243 6.67 2.03 -33.38
CA ASP A 243 6.87 2.44 -34.77
C ASP A 243 5.59 2.28 -35.60
N ASP A 244 4.77 1.28 -35.28
CA ASP A 244 3.60 0.95 -36.07
C ASP A 244 2.45 0.42 -35.22
N VAL A 245 1.20 0.71 -35.62
CA VAL A 245 -0.01 0.22 -34.97
C VAL A 245 -0.84 -0.58 -35.96
N LEU A 246 -0.87 -1.88 -35.78
CA LEU A 246 -1.71 -2.76 -36.59
C LEU A 246 -3.13 -2.82 -35.99
N TRP A 247 -4.09 -2.40 -36.78
CA TRP A 247 -5.50 -2.51 -36.43
C TRP A 247 -6.00 -3.91 -36.84
N ALA A 248 -6.33 -4.75 -35.86
CA ALA A 248 -7.00 -6.01 -36.16
C ALA A 248 -8.41 -5.70 -36.63
N LYS A 249 -8.73 -6.06 -37.89
CA LYS A 249 -10.10 -6.01 -38.38
C LYS A 249 -10.89 -7.07 -37.60
N GLN A 250 -11.78 -6.64 -36.74
CA GLN A 250 -12.79 -7.54 -36.19
C GLN A 250 -13.67 -7.98 -37.37
N ASP A 251 -13.42 -9.17 -37.89
CA ASP A 251 -14.45 -9.86 -38.69
C ASP A 251 -15.56 -10.20 -37.69
N ALA A 252 -16.59 -9.36 -37.77
CA ALA A 252 -17.85 -9.60 -37.09
C ALA A 252 -18.56 -10.79 -37.75
N GLN A 253 -18.11 -11.98 -37.38
CA GLN A 253 -18.94 -13.19 -37.45
C GLN A 253 -19.11 -13.66 -36.01
N GLU A 254 -20.05 -13.05 -35.30
CA GLU A 254 -20.68 -13.76 -34.20
C GLU A 254 -21.30 -15.03 -34.79
N PRO A 255 -20.97 -16.22 -34.23
CA PRO A 255 -21.66 -17.44 -34.61
C PRO A 255 -23.13 -17.24 -34.31
N ASP A 256 -23.97 -17.33 -35.36
CA ASP A 256 -25.44 -17.29 -35.24
C ASP A 256 -25.88 -18.62 -34.61
N TRP A 257 -25.92 -18.65 -33.28
CA TRP A 257 -26.38 -19.81 -32.48
C TRP A 257 -27.93 -19.92 -32.47
N ARG A 258 -28.64 -19.13 -33.30
CA ARG A 258 -30.10 -19.12 -33.41
C ARG A 258 -30.66 -20.00 -34.53
N GLU A 259 -29.82 -20.66 -35.32
CA GLU A 259 -30.26 -21.50 -36.43
C GLU A 259 -30.45 -22.99 -36.15
N ASP A 260 -30.30 -23.47 -34.90
CA ASP A 260 -30.52 -24.90 -34.57
C ASP A 260 -31.78 -25.17 -33.72
N GLU A 261 -32.85 -24.42 -33.90
CA GLU A 261 -34.20 -24.81 -33.47
C GLU A 261 -35.14 -24.89 -34.69
N GLY A 262 -35.06 -26.04 -35.41
CA GLY A 262 -35.97 -26.45 -36.44
C GLY A 262 -36.31 -27.91 -36.31
#